data_d6b534f5834ce9f3f4462f8a5c834097
#
_entry.id   d6b534f5834ce9f3f4462f8a5c834097
#
_cell.length_a   1.000
_cell.length_b   1.000
_cell.length_c   1.000
_cell.angle_alpha   90.00
_cell.angle_beta   90.00
_cell.angle_gamma   90.00
#
_symmetry.space_group_name_H-M   'P 1'
#
loop_
_entity.id
_entity.type
_entity.pdbx_description
1 polymer ?
#
loop_
_entity_poly.entity_id
_entity_poly.type
_entity_poly.pdbx_seq_one_letter_code
_entity_poly.pdbx_strand_id
1 'polypeptide(L)'
;MKEIHAKARSLMKGYCRVCPVCDGRVCAGEVPGMGGLGTGSSFQDNVRALAEVQFNMRCLHDVVVPDLSVSLLGFDLSLPVLAAPIGGVSFNMGGGMPEDEYILAKLTACVEAGTVGCTGDGVPDFIHESGFAAVKALNGKAIPFIKPWEDQELFTKLDKALDAGAEVVGVDVDAAGLVTLRKMGRPVAPKPVSELAEVIRRTKAKFVVKGVMTSDEAKLCVDAGAAGIVVSNHGGRVLDGTPGTARVLREVADAVRGQIAVLADGGVRSGADVLRMLALGADAVMIGRPFSVAVLGGGKEGAAQYLEKIRQELTQCMVLTGTASVREVDSRIIRGF
;
A
#
# COMPACT_ATOMS: atom_id res chain seq x y z
N MET A 1 -20.39 -5.64 -4.78
CA MET A 1 -19.10 -6.29 -5.16
C MET A 1 -19.19 -7.29 -6.33
N LYS A 2 -20.21 -8.17 -6.47
CA LYS A 2 -20.26 -9.15 -7.58
C LYS A 2 -20.27 -8.50 -8.97
N GLU A 3 -21.10 -7.49 -9.20
CA GLU A 3 -21.20 -6.73 -10.46
C GLU A 3 -19.90 -5.96 -10.74
N ILE A 4 -19.31 -5.31 -9.71
CA ILE A 4 -18.02 -4.63 -9.79
C ILE A 4 -16.94 -5.61 -10.28
N HIS A 5 -16.86 -6.80 -9.69
CA HIS A 5 -15.89 -7.82 -10.12
C HIS A 5 -16.14 -8.31 -11.54
N ALA A 6 -17.40 -8.46 -11.96
CA ALA A 6 -17.74 -8.86 -13.33
C ALA A 6 -17.30 -7.80 -14.36
N LYS A 7 -17.59 -6.53 -14.09
CA LYS A 7 -17.17 -5.40 -14.94
C LYS A 7 -15.64 -5.25 -14.96
N ALA A 8 -14.99 -5.30 -13.79
CA ALA A 8 -13.53 -5.26 -13.72
C ALA A 8 -12.88 -6.39 -14.52
N ARG A 9 -13.41 -7.62 -14.47
CA ARG A 9 -12.89 -8.76 -15.22
C ARG A 9 -12.92 -8.52 -16.73
N SER A 10 -13.94 -7.85 -17.23
CA SER A 10 -14.02 -7.52 -18.65
C SER A 10 -13.03 -6.41 -19.04
N LEU A 11 -12.88 -5.37 -18.22
CA LEU A 11 -11.98 -4.24 -18.47
C LEU A 11 -10.48 -4.61 -18.30
N MET A 12 -10.20 -5.56 -17.43
CA MET A 12 -8.83 -6.01 -17.12
C MET A 12 -8.42 -7.27 -17.90
N LYS A 13 -9.17 -7.66 -18.94
CA LYS A 13 -8.92 -8.88 -19.71
C LYS A 13 -7.49 -8.89 -20.28
N GLY A 14 -6.77 -9.99 -20.05
CA GLY A 14 -5.35 -10.14 -20.43
C GLY A 14 -4.35 -9.65 -19.37
N TYR A 15 -4.77 -8.88 -18.38
CA TYR A 15 -3.91 -8.33 -17.32
C TYR A 15 -4.27 -8.84 -15.92
N CYS A 16 -5.55 -9.07 -15.66
CA CYS A 16 -6.04 -9.64 -14.42
C CYS A 16 -7.31 -10.47 -14.67
N ARG A 17 -7.39 -11.61 -14.05
CA ARG A 17 -8.57 -12.52 -14.17
C ARG A 17 -9.66 -12.18 -13.15
N VAL A 18 -9.39 -11.26 -12.22
CA VAL A 18 -10.29 -10.95 -11.10
C VAL A 18 -10.81 -12.23 -10.44
N CYS A 19 -9.87 -13.03 -9.94
CA CYS A 19 -10.14 -14.35 -9.38
C CYS A 19 -11.02 -14.27 -8.12
N PRO A 20 -11.91 -15.26 -7.87
CA PRO A 20 -12.65 -15.33 -6.62
C PRO A 20 -11.74 -15.38 -5.39
N VAL A 21 -10.60 -16.07 -5.49
CA VAL A 21 -9.51 -16.05 -4.53
C VAL A 21 -8.28 -15.51 -5.24
N CYS A 22 -7.85 -14.30 -4.83
CA CYS A 22 -6.69 -13.63 -5.41
C CYS A 22 -5.42 -14.05 -4.66
N ASP A 23 -4.85 -15.21 -5.00
CA ASP A 23 -3.68 -15.81 -4.34
C ASP A 23 -2.39 -15.75 -5.16
N GLY A 24 -2.42 -15.20 -6.38
CA GLY A 24 -1.23 -15.03 -7.23
C GLY A 24 -0.82 -16.25 -8.05
N ARG A 25 -1.50 -17.40 -7.92
CA ARG A 25 -1.11 -18.64 -8.62
C ARG A 25 -1.31 -18.54 -10.13
N VAL A 26 -2.52 -18.15 -10.57
CA VAL A 26 -2.88 -18.15 -11.99
C VAL A 26 -2.27 -17.01 -12.81
N CYS A 27 -1.65 -16.03 -12.14
CA CYS A 27 -0.98 -14.89 -12.78
C CYS A 27 0.51 -14.83 -12.41
N ALA A 28 1.12 -15.96 -12.03
CA ALA A 28 2.55 -16.05 -11.79
C ALA A 28 3.32 -15.73 -13.08
N GLY A 29 4.35 -14.89 -12.97
CA GLY A 29 5.17 -14.42 -14.09
C GLY A 29 4.53 -13.33 -14.97
N GLU A 30 3.27 -12.93 -14.73
CA GLU A 30 2.58 -11.93 -15.54
C GLU A 30 2.92 -10.49 -15.09
N VAL A 31 4.13 -10.04 -15.43
CA VAL A 31 4.63 -8.68 -15.22
C VAL A 31 5.23 -8.19 -16.56
N PRO A 32 4.69 -7.13 -17.21
CA PRO A 32 3.57 -6.27 -16.81
C PRO A 32 2.24 -7.01 -16.70
N GLY A 33 1.33 -6.42 -15.92
CA GLY A 33 0.05 -7.03 -15.50
C GLY A 33 -0.08 -7.01 -13.98
N MET A 34 -1.09 -7.66 -13.43
CA MET A 34 -1.37 -7.67 -11.99
C MET A 34 -0.72 -8.86 -11.25
N GLY A 35 0.12 -9.63 -11.92
CA GLY A 35 0.75 -10.83 -11.38
C GLY A 35 1.95 -10.58 -10.45
N GLY A 36 2.53 -11.67 -9.97
CA GLY A 36 3.83 -11.70 -9.30
C GLY A 36 4.97 -11.95 -10.29
N LEU A 37 6.20 -11.54 -9.94
CA LEU A 37 7.39 -11.78 -10.75
C LEU A 37 7.77 -13.27 -10.72
N GLY A 38 8.35 -13.77 -11.81
CA GLY A 38 8.93 -15.11 -11.90
C GLY A 38 7.92 -16.21 -11.58
N THR A 39 8.18 -17.02 -10.57
CA THR A 39 7.28 -18.08 -10.11
C THR A 39 6.05 -17.57 -9.37
N GLY A 40 6.03 -16.27 -9.03
CA GLY A 40 4.99 -15.65 -8.21
C GLY A 40 5.03 -16.05 -6.74
N SER A 41 6.13 -16.68 -6.30
CA SER A 41 6.24 -17.22 -4.93
C SER A 41 6.08 -16.13 -3.86
N SER A 42 6.66 -14.95 -4.06
CA SER A 42 6.52 -13.82 -3.15
C SER A 42 5.10 -13.30 -3.06
N PHE A 43 4.35 -13.24 -4.19
CA PHE A 43 2.93 -12.88 -4.14
C PHE A 43 2.12 -13.93 -3.38
N GLN A 44 2.34 -15.21 -3.68
CA GLN A 44 1.64 -16.32 -3.02
C GLN A 44 1.95 -16.34 -1.52
N ASP A 45 3.21 -16.09 -1.13
CA ASP A 45 3.59 -16.06 0.29
C ASP A 45 3.02 -14.86 1.04
N ASN A 46 2.83 -13.71 0.41
CA ASN A 46 2.09 -12.60 1.01
C ASN A 46 0.69 -13.02 1.48
N VAL A 47 -0.02 -13.79 0.66
CA VAL A 47 -1.38 -14.23 1.00
C VAL A 47 -1.35 -15.38 2.01
N ARG A 48 -0.44 -16.34 1.83
CA ARG A 48 -0.31 -17.52 2.69
C ARG A 48 0.14 -17.12 4.09
N ALA A 49 1.22 -16.34 4.21
CA ALA A 49 1.75 -15.91 5.49
C ALA A 49 0.70 -15.17 6.33
N LEU A 50 -0.08 -14.30 5.69
CA LEU A 50 -1.14 -13.59 6.37
C LEU A 50 -2.30 -14.51 6.81
N ALA A 51 -2.62 -15.53 6.02
CA ALA A 51 -3.64 -16.52 6.38
C ALA A 51 -3.19 -17.45 7.53
N GLU A 52 -1.87 -17.65 7.72
CA GLU A 52 -1.30 -18.42 8.82
C GLU A 52 -1.43 -17.71 10.18
N VAL A 53 -1.61 -16.39 10.19
CA VAL A 53 -1.89 -15.62 11.42
C VAL A 53 -3.32 -15.89 11.87
N GLN A 54 -3.49 -16.74 12.87
CA GLN A 54 -4.81 -17.13 13.39
C GLN A 54 -5.23 -16.22 14.54
N PHE A 55 -6.52 -15.91 14.63
CA PHE A 55 -7.07 -15.16 15.76
C PHE A 55 -7.33 -16.03 16.98
N ASN A 56 -7.09 -15.46 18.16
CA ASN A 56 -7.61 -15.94 19.42
C ASN A 56 -8.96 -15.25 19.64
N MET A 57 -10.06 -15.97 19.40
CA MET A 57 -11.41 -15.44 19.65
C MET A 57 -11.61 -15.18 21.14
N ARG A 58 -12.15 -14.01 21.47
CA ARG A 58 -12.48 -13.56 22.82
C ARG A 58 -13.86 -12.93 22.82
N CYS A 59 -14.75 -13.39 23.68
CA CYS A 59 -16.14 -12.92 23.73
C CYS A 59 -16.60 -12.51 25.15
N LEU A 60 -15.72 -12.59 26.16
CA LEU A 60 -16.02 -12.19 27.54
C LEU A 60 -15.41 -10.81 27.82
N HIS A 61 -16.00 -9.78 27.23
CA HIS A 61 -15.62 -8.37 27.34
C HIS A 61 -16.82 -7.48 26.99
N ASP A 62 -16.67 -6.17 27.13
CA ASP A 62 -17.70 -5.15 26.91
C ASP A 62 -17.55 -4.34 25.60
N VAL A 63 -16.61 -4.71 24.73
CA VAL A 63 -16.39 -4.04 23.45
C VAL A 63 -17.55 -4.33 22.50
N VAL A 64 -18.34 -3.30 22.18
CA VAL A 64 -19.49 -3.35 21.26
C VAL A 64 -19.23 -2.50 20.01
N VAL A 65 -18.66 -1.32 20.16
CA VAL A 65 -18.34 -0.39 19.08
C VAL A 65 -16.86 -0.02 19.21
N PRO A 66 -15.96 -0.72 18.48
CA PRO A 66 -14.53 -0.43 18.51
C PRO A 66 -14.21 0.88 17.79
N ASP A 67 -13.17 1.57 18.26
CA ASP A 67 -12.62 2.76 17.61
C ASP A 67 -11.63 2.36 16.52
N LEU A 68 -11.95 2.70 15.27
CA LEU A 68 -11.12 2.43 14.10
C LEU A 68 -10.21 3.63 13.72
N SER A 69 -10.30 4.74 14.47
CA SER A 69 -9.56 5.96 14.13
C SER A 69 -8.10 5.89 14.54
N VAL A 70 -7.24 6.50 13.71
CA VAL A 70 -5.80 6.63 13.99
C VAL A 70 -5.26 7.94 13.39
N SER A 71 -4.36 8.61 14.12
CA SER A 71 -3.58 9.73 13.57
C SER A 71 -2.27 9.18 13.04
N LEU A 72 -2.01 9.38 11.75
CA LEU A 72 -0.86 8.82 11.05
C LEU A 72 -0.24 9.87 10.11
N LEU A 73 1.05 10.15 10.26
CA LEU A 73 1.80 11.07 9.39
C LEU A 73 1.15 12.48 9.25
N GLY A 74 0.34 12.90 10.22
CA GLY A 74 -0.38 14.18 10.23
C GLY A 74 -1.80 14.11 9.66
N PHE A 75 -2.25 12.96 9.20
CA PHE A 75 -3.64 12.73 8.83
C PHE A 75 -4.42 12.09 9.97
N ASP A 76 -5.61 12.60 10.24
CA ASP A 76 -6.59 11.96 11.11
C ASP A 76 -7.46 11.04 10.25
N LEU A 77 -7.25 9.73 10.42
CA LEU A 77 -7.90 8.70 9.64
C LEU A 77 -9.03 8.04 10.44
N SER A 78 -10.19 7.86 9.83
CA SER A 78 -11.30 7.11 10.42
C SER A 78 -11.16 5.59 10.26
N LEU A 79 -10.13 5.13 9.55
CA LEU A 79 -9.84 3.73 9.26
C LEU A 79 -8.34 3.59 8.97
N PRO A 80 -7.62 2.62 9.57
CA PRO A 80 -6.16 2.44 9.38
C PRO A 80 -5.83 1.76 8.04
N VAL A 81 -6.43 2.23 6.96
CA VAL A 81 -6.31 1.62 5.62
C VAL A 81 -6.12 2.71 4.57
N LEU A 82 -5.06 2.58 3.77
CA LEU A 82 -4.74 3.46 2.67
C LEU A 82 -4.83 2.70 1.33
N ALA A 83 -5.25 3.38 0.26
CA ALA A 83 -5.09 2.82 -1.08
C ALA A 83 -3.62 2.90 -1.50
N ALA A 84 -3.01 1.76 -1.85
CA ALA A 84 -1.60 1.66 -2.22
C ALA A 84 -1.25 2.44 -3.51
N PRO A 85 0.04 2.80 -3.70
CA PRO A 85 0.51 3.61 -4.81
C PRO A 85 0.56 2.82 -6.13
N ILE A 86 -0.61 2.50 -6.70
CA ILE A 86 -0.73 1.85 -8.01
C ILE A 86 -1.15 2.88 -9.06
N GLY A 87 -0.37 2.93 -10.13
CA GLY A 87 -0.64 3.67 -11.36
C GLY A 87 -0.25 2.82 -12.58
N GLY A 88 -0.31 3.42 -13.78
CA GLY A 88 -0.03 2.74 -15.04
C GLY A 88 -1.15 1.81 -15.48
N VAL A 89 -2.39 2.32 -15.49
CA VAL A 89 -3.62 1.55 -15.84
C VAL A 89 -3.50 0.88 -17.19
N SER A 90 -2.99 1.60 -18.21
CA SER A 90 -2.79 1.07 -19.56
C SER A 90 -1.73 -0.03 -19.64
N PHE A 91 -0.73 -0.02 -18.75
CA PHE A 91 0.40 -0.95 -18.77
C PHE A 91 0.18 -2.18 -17.91
N ASN A 92 -0.58 -2.06 -16.83
CA ASN A 92 -0.73 -3.13 -15.83
C ASN A 92 -2.16 -3.64 -15.68
N MET A 93 -3.17 -2.89 -16.14
CA MET A 93 -4.58 -3.17 -15.83
C MET A 93 -5.49 -3.20 -17.08
N GLY A 94 -4.91 -3.11 -18.28
CA GLY A 94 -5.66 -3.25 -19.54
C GLY A 94 -6.18 -1.96 -20.17
N GLY A 95 -5.97 -0.79 -19.53
CA GLY A 95 -6.37 0.51 -20.10
C GLY A 95 -7.87 0.75 -20.22
N GLY A 96 -8.68 -0.01 -19.47
CA GLY A 96 -10.15 0.12 -19.51
C GLY A 96 -10.71 1.38 -18.86
N MET A 97 -9.84 2.24 -18.34
CA MET A 97 -10.14 3.55 -17.73
C MET A 97 -8.92 4.45 -17.94
N PRO A 98 -9.07 5.77 -18.20
CA PRO A 98 -7.97 6.73 -18.23
C PRO A 98 -7.24 6.79 -16.88
N GLU A 99 -5.94 7.12 -16.89
CA GLU A 99 -5.12 7.16 -15.67
C GLU A 99 -5.62 8.22 -14.68
N ASP A 100 -5.95 9.41 -15.15
CA ASP A 100 -6.46 10.53 -14.35
C ASP A 100 -7.81 10.19 -13.70
N GLU A 101 -8.73 9.57 -14.44
CA GLU A 101 -10.02 9.10 -13.93
C GLU A 101 -9.82 8.05 -12.84
N TYR A 102 -8.93 7.07 -13.07
CA TYR A 102 -8.63 6.02 -12.11
C TYR A 102 -8.05 6.59 -10.81
N ILE A 103 -7.05 7.46 -10.92
CA ILE A 103 -6.38 8.04 -9.75
C ILE A 103 -7.36 8.91 -8.96
N LEU A 104 -8.09 9.80 -9.63
CA LEU A 104 -9.04 10.71 -8.98
C LEU A 104 -10.17 9.92 -8.29
N ALA A 105 -10.76 8.91 -8.95
CA ALA A 105 -11.79 8.07 -8.37
C ALA A 105 -11.29 7.34 -7.10
N LYS A 106 -10.08 6.77 -7.16
CA LYS A 106 -9.44 6.09 -6.03
C LYS A 106 -9.24 7.01 -4.84
N LEU A 107 -8.63 8.18 -5.06
CA LEU A 107 -8.29 9.10 -3.99
C LEU A 107 -9.53 9.78 -3.40
N THR A 108 -10.49 10.18 -4.23
CA THR A 108 -11.74 10.79 -3.78
C THR A 108 -12.51 9.83 -2.86
N ALA A 109 -12.61 8.55 -3.24
CA ALA A 109 -13.25 7.55 -2.38
C ALA A 109 -12.56 7.41 -1.02
N CYS A 110 -11.22 7.46 -0.99
CA CYS A 110 -10.48 7.42 0.27
C CYS A 110 -10.80 8.64 1.15
N VAL A 111 -10.72 9.85 0.58
CA VAL A 111 -10.97 11.10 1.33
C VAL A 111 -12.40 11.16 1.85
N GLU A 112 -13.40 10.80 1.04
CA GLU A 112 -14.81 10.74 1.44
C GLU A 112 -15.06 9.69 2.53
N ALA A 113 -14.31 8.59 2.56
CA ALA A 113 -14.37 7.57 3.61
C ALA A 113 -13.58 7.96 4.88
N GLY A 114 -12.95 9.14 4.92
CA GLY A 114 -12.14 9.61 6.04
C GLY A 114 -10.78 8.93 6.14
N THR A 115 -10.21 8.50 5.02
CA THR A 115 -8.83 8.01 4.94
C THR A 115 -8.07 8.70 3.80
N VAL A 116 -6.87 8.24 3.48
CA VAL A 116 -6.08 8.77 2.37
C VAL A 116 -5.68 7.66 1.41
N GLY A 117 -5.39 8.03 0.18
CA GLY A 117 -4.83 7.14 -0.82
C GLY A 117 -3.46 7.61 -1.30
N CYS A 118 -2.76 6.72 -1.99
CA CYS A 118 -1.45 7.02 -2.54
C CYS A 118 -1.50 7.05 -4.06
N THR A 119 -0.66 7.88 -4.69
CA THR A 119 -0.43 7.86 -6.14
C THR A 119 0.86 7.12 -6.45
N GLY A 120 0.92 6.49 -7.62
CA GLY A 120 2.14 5.85 -8.10
C GLY A 120 2.86 6.72 -9.14
N ASP A 121 4.04 6.26 -9.53
CA ASP A 121 4.90 6.86 -10.54
C ASP A 121 5.29 5.84 -11.60
N GLY A 122 5.67 6.29 -12.77
CA GLY A 122 6.06 5.45 -13.90
C GLY A 122 6.81 6.22 -14.98
N VAL A 123 7.20 5.52 -16.05
CA VAL A 123 8.00 6.11 -17.14
C VAL A 123 7.23 7.18 -17.92
N PRO A 124 6.01 6.97 -18.41
CA PRO A 124 5.25 8.03 -19.04
C PRO A 124 4.83 9.10 -18.02
N ASP A 125 5.11 10.36 -18.34
CA ASP A 125 4.86 11.49 -17.42
C ASP A 125 3.41 11.59 -16.98
N PHE A 126 2.45 11.24 -17.85
CA PHE A 126 1.03 11.28 -17.51
C PHE A 126 0.66 10.45 -16.27
N ILE A 127 1.45 9.44 -15.87
CA ILE A 127 1.17 8.62 -14.69
C ILE A 127 1.34 9.45 -13.41
N HIS A 128 2.49 10.11 -13.24
CA HIS A 128 2.72 10.93 -12.05
C HIS A 128 2.02 12.29 -12.14
N GLU A 129 1.88 12.85 -13.34
CA GLU A 129 1.16 14.12 -13.53
C GLU A 129 -0.33 14.00 -13.19
N SER A 130 -1.00 12.90 -13.59
CA SER A 130 -2.36 12.59 -13.12
C SER A 130 -2.43 12.47 -11.60
N GLY A 131 -1.41 11.86 -11.00
CA GLY A 131 -1.27 11.75 -9.55
C GLY A 131 -1.19 13.13 -8.88
N PHE A 132 -0.30 14.00 -9.33
CA PHE A 132 -0.12 15.34 -8.75
C PHE A 132 -1.35 16.23 -8.97
N ALA A 133 -2.00 16.14 -10.14
CA ALA A 133 -3.26 16.83 -10.39
C ALA A 133 -4.35 16.42 -9.40
N ALA A 134 -4.47 15.12 -9.11
CA ALA A 134 -5.43 14.62 -8.14
C ALA A 134 -5.07 15.03 -6.69
N VAL A 135 -3.78 15.04 -6.30
CA VAL A 135 -3.33 15.57 -5.01
C VAL A 135 -3.76 17.02 -4.84
N LYS A 136 -3.53 17.85 -5.85
CA LYS A 136 -3.95 19.27 -5.86
C LYS A 136 -5.45 19.42 -5.76
N ALA A 137 -6.22 18.65 -6.51
CA ALA A 137 -7.69 18.68 -6.50
C ALA A 137 -8.28 18.29 -5.12
N LEU A 138 -7.55 17.49 -4.36
CA LEU A 138 -7.94 17.04 -3.01
C LEU A 138 -7.24 17.80 -1.87
N ASN A 139 -6.69 18.99 -2.17
CA ASN A 139 -6.04 19.87 -1.19
C ASN A 139 -4.95 19.16 -0.38
N GLY A 140 -4.09 18.38 -1.04
CA GLY A 140 -2.98 17.66 -0.41
C GLY A 140 -3.34 16.38 0.33
N LYS A 141 -4.62 15.97 0.36
CA LYS A 141 -5.08 14.77 1.09
C LYS A 141 -4.78 13.46 0.32
N ALA A 142 -3.54 13.28 -0.06
CA ALA A 142 -3.02 12.05 -0.66
C ALA A 142 -1.49 12.01 -0.53
N ILE A 143 -0.90 10.82 -0.69
CA ILE A 143 0.53 10.59 -0.56
C ILE A 143 1.10 10.17 -1.93
N PRO A 144 1.85 11.04 -2.63
CA PRO A 144 2.58 10.65 -3.82
C PRO A 144 3.76 9.73 -3.48
N PHE A 145 3.87 8.59 -4.16
CA PHE A 145 5.04 7.73 -4.13
C PHE A 145 5.78 7.82 -5.46
N ILE A 146 7.06 8.16 -5.38
CA ILE A 146 7.94 8.40 -6.53
C ILE A 146 8.95 7.26 -6.62
N LYS A 147 9.37 6.92 -7.84
CA LYS A 147 10.41 5.91 -8.07
C LYS A 147 11.79 6.46 -7.67
N PRO A 148 12.76 5.60 -7.33
CA PRO A 148 14.10 6.03 -6.95
C PRO A 148 14.93 6.43 -8.19
N TRP A 149 14.42 7.40 -8.95
CA TRP A 149 15.08 7.93 -10.13
C TRP A 149 16.49 8.41 -9.80
N GLU A 150 17.36 8.42 -10.81
CA GLU A 150 18.69 8.98 -10.67
C GLU A 150 18.67 10.51 -10.84
N ASP A 151 19.68 11.14 -10.28
CA ASP A 151 19.99 12.55 -10.45
C ASP A 151 18.81 13.51 -10.19
N GLN A 152 18.66 14.49 -11.06
CA GLN A 152 17.71 15.57 -10.94
C GLN A 152 16.25 15.13 -11.11
N GLU A 153 15.96 13.99 -11.75
CA GLU A 153 14.58 13.57 -12.00
C GLU A 153 13.82 13.31 -10.69
N LEU A 154 14.46 12.65 -9.70
CA LEU A 154 13.85 12.41 -8.40
C LEU A 154 13.45 13.73 -7.72
N PHE A 155 14.38 14.70 -7.68
CA PHE A 155 14.11 16.00 -7.07
C PHE A 155 13.04 16.79 -7.81
N THR A 156 13.06 16.79 -9.15
CA THR A 156 12.04 17.45 -9.95
C THR A 156 10.63 16.90 -9.67
N LYS A 157 10.48 15.59 -9.52
CA LYS A 157 9.19 14.97 -9.19
C LYS A 157 8.78 15.22 -7.75
N LEU A 158 9.73 15.24 -6.80
CA LEU A 158 9.45 15.61 -5.41
C LEU A 158 8.97 17.07 -5.32
N ASP A 159 9.63 18.00 -6.00
CA ASP A 159 9.22 19.40 -6.04
C ASP A 159 7.81 19.55 -6.63
N LYS A 160 7.50 18.89 -7.75
CA LYS A 160 6.14 18.87 -8.33
C LYS A 160 5.09 18.32 -7.35
N ALA A 161 5.43 17.30 -6.56
CA ALA A 161 4.52 16.74 -5.56
C ALA A 161 4.24 17.77 -4.44
N LEU A 162 5.26 18.48 -3.97
CA LEU A 162 5.12 19.56 -2.97
C LEU A 162 4.31 20.74 -3.53
N ASP A 163 4.57 21.15 -4.77
CA ASP A 163 3.81 22.21 -5.46
C ASP A 163 2.33 21.85 -5.65
N ALA A 164 2.03 20.54 -5.73
CA ALA A 164 0.64 20.05 -5.72
C ALA A 164 -0.01 20.08 -4.33
N GLY A 165 0.74 20.44 -3.27
CA GLY A 165 0.26 20.57 -1.89
C GLY A 165 0.45 19.29 -1.05
N ALA A 166 1.27 18.34 -1.46
CA ALA A 166 1.54 17.14 -0.67
C ALA A 166 2.36 17.48 0.59
N GLU A 167 1.84 17.12 1.77
CA GLU A 167 2.54 17.27 3.06
C GLU A 167 3.31 15.99 3.46
N VAL A 168 3.00 14.89 2.79
CA VAL A 168 3.66 13.59 2.93
C VAL A 168 3.99 13.08 1.53
N VAL A 169 5.22 12.63 1.34
CA VAL A 169 5.68 12.00 0.10
C VAL A 169 6.37 10.68 0.40
N GLY A 170 6.40 9.77 -0.56
CA GLY A 170 7.11 8.51 -0.42
C GLY A 170 8.03 8.19 -1.59
N VAL A 171 8.99 7.31 -1.36
CA VAL A 171 9.81 6.71 -2.40
C VAL A 171 9.77 5.19 -2.30
N ASP A 172 9.49 4.54 -3.44
CA ASP A 172 9.52 3.08 -3.59
C ASP A 172 10.97 2.64 -3.82
N VAL A 173 11.80 2.46 -2.79
CA VAL A 173 13.23 2.11 -2.95
C VAL A 173 13.43 0.74 -3.62
N ASP A 174 12.51 -0.19 -3.42
CA ASP A 174 12.50 -1.51 -4.05
C ASP A 174 12.25 -1.46 -5.56
N ALA A 175 11.73 -0.35 -6.07
CA ALA A 175 11.51 -0.15 -7.50
C ALA A 175 12.82 -0.09 -8.30
N ALA A 176 13.98 0.07 -7.66
CA ALA A 176 15.29 -0.09 -8.27
C ALA A 176 15.47 -1.46 -8.97
N GLY A 177 14.74 -2.48 -8.51
CA GLY A 177 14.69 -3.82 -9.11
C GLY A 177 13.61 -4.04 -10.18
N LEU A 178 12.75 -3.04 -10.48
CA LEU A 178 11.62 -3.22 -11.39
C LEU A 178 12.06 -3.56 -12.82
N VAL A 179 11.71 -4.76 -13.28
CA VAL A 179 12.02 -5.29 -14.61
C VAL A 179 11.48 -4.40 -15.72
N THR A 180 10.30 -3.82 -15.54
CA THR A 180 9.67 -2.93 -16.53
C THR A 180 10.50 -1.67 -16.77
N LEU A 181 11.02 -1.04 -15.71
CA LEU A 181 11.87 0.16 -15.84
C LEU A 181 13.20 -0.17 -16.52
N ARG A 182 13.82 -1.29 -16.15
CA ARG A 182 15.05 -1.75 -16.81
C ARG A 182 14.86 -2.02 -18.30
N LYS A 183 13.76 -2.67 -18.69
CA LYS A 183 13.45 -2.92 -20.12
C LYS A 183 13.19 -1.62 -20.90
N MET A 184 12.72 -0.57 -20.23
CA MET A 184 12.51 0.75 -20.84
C MET A 184 13.78 1.61 -20.87
N GLY A 185 14.93 1.09 -20.38
CA GLY A 185 16.19 1.82 -20.33
C GLY A 185 16.15 3.05 -19.40
N ARG A 186 15.29 3.03 -18.39
CA ARG A 186 15.14 4.16 -17.46
C ARG A 186 16.01 3.97 -16.22
N PRO A 187 16.80 4.97 -15.86
CA PRO A 187 17.75 4.88 -14.75
C PRO A 187 17.05 4.98 -13.39
N VAL A 188 16.94 3.86 -12.70
CA VAL A 188 16.57 3.75 -11.30
C VAL A 188 17.62 2.92 -10.58
N ALA A 189 18.04 3.38 -9.41
CA ALA A 189 19.10 2.74 -8.65
C ALA A 189 18.72 2.62 -7.16
N PRO A 190 19.29 1.63 -6.45
CA PRO A 190 19.26 1.62 -5.00
C PRO A 190 19.81 2.93 -4.44
N LYS A 191 19.28 3.38 -3.31
CA LYS A 191 19.72 4.62 -2.65
C LYS A 191 20.60 4.29 -1.43
N PRO A 192 21.90 4.62 -1.46
CA PRO A 192 22.71 4.59 -0.24
C PRO A 192 22.08 5.43 0.86
N VAL A 193 22.28 5.05 2.12
CA VAL A 193 21.67 5.78 3.28
C VAL A 193 22.02 7.26 3.28
N SER A 194 23.25 7.61 2.92
CA SER A 194 23.67 9.01 2.81
C SER A 194 22.91 9.80 1.73
N GLU A 195 22.63 9.17 0.59
CA GLU A 195 21.84 9.80 -0.47
C GLU A 195 20.36 9.89 -0.06
N LEU A 196 19.81 8.85 0.57
CA LEU A 196 18.46 8.86 1.12
C LEU A 196 18.29 9.99 2.15
N ALA A 197 19.24 10.14 3.08
CA ALA A 197 19.23 11.21 4.08
C ALA A 197 19.28 12.61 3.42
N GLU A 198 20.06 12.76 2.34
CA GLU A 198 20.12 14.01 1.58
C GLU A 198 18.77 14.31 0.89
N VAL A 199 18.14 13.30 0.26
CA VAL A 199 16.82 13.44 -0.35
C VAL A 199 15.79 13.84 0.70
N ILE A 200 15.76 13.17 1.85
CA ILE A 200 14.83 13.48 2.95
C ILE A 200 15.06 14.90 3.47
N ARG A 201 16.30 15.28 3.73
CA ARG A 201 16.66 16.60 4.25
C ARG A 201 16.27 17.74 3.30
N ARG A 202 16.35 17.51 1.99
CA ARG A 202 15.95 18.50 0.96
C ARG A 202 14.44 18.57 0.77
N THR A 203 13.74 17.49 1.06
CA THR A 203 12.28 17.41 0.91
C THR A 203 11.61 18.01 2.15
N LYS A 204 10.90 19.11 1.99
CA LYS A 204 10.23 19.81 3.10
C LYS A 204 8.85 19.21 3.42
N ALA A 205 8.76 17.88 3.46
CA ALA A 205 7.54 17.13 3.80
C ALA A 205 7.91 15.93 4.67
N LYS A 206 6.92 15.28 5.28
CA LYS A 206 7.13 13.98 5.91
C LYS A 206 7.46 12.95 4.84
N PHE A 207 8.51 12.18 5.06
CA PHE A 207 9.05 11.27 4.05
C PHE A 207 8.81 9.81 4.45
N VAL A 208 8.26 9.01 3.52
CA VAL A 208 7.97 7.59 3.73
C VAL A 208 8.83 6.74 2.79
N VAL A 209 9.55 5.78 3.33
CA VAL A 209 10.36 4.82 2.55
C VAL A 209 9.59 3.53 2.39
N LYS A 210 9.28 3.15 1.15
CA LYS A 210 8.54 1.92 0.85
C LYS A 210 9.45 0.88 0.20
N GLY A 211 9.27 -0.39 0.59
CA GLY A 211 10.06 -1.51 0.10
C GLY A 211 11.05 -2.06 1.12
N VAL A 212 10.84 -1.75 2.40
CA VAL A 212 11.68 -2.21 3.51
C VAL A 212 11.20 -3.57 3.98
N MET A 213 12.10 -4.56 4.04
CA MET A 213 11.77 -5.95 4.41
C MET A 213 12.63 -6.51 5.54
N THR A 214 13.58 -5.74 6.07
CA THR A 214 14.48 -6.17 7.13
C THR A 214 14.58 -5.14 8.25
N SER A 215 14.88 -5.59 9.46
CA SER A 215 14.97 -4.74 10.64
C SER A 215 16.18 -3.80 10.63
N ASP A 216 17.27 -4.19 9.99
CA ASP A 216 18.45 -3.36 9.81
C ASP A 216 18.20 -2.22 8.81
N GLU A 217 17.55 -2.48 7.66
CA GLU A 217 17.15 -1.41 6.73
C GLU A 217 16.11 -0.46 7.35
N ALA A 218 15.20 -0.97 8.19
CA ALA A 218 14.26 -0.11 8.91
C ALA A 218 14.99 0.89 9.83
N LYS A 219 16.03 0.46 10.54
CA LYS A 219 16.89 1.34 11.37
C LYS A 219 17.62 2.36 10.51
N LEU A 220 18.15 1.96 9.35
CA LEU A 220 18.78 2.89 8.41
C LEU A 220 17.80 3.95 7.90
N CYS A 221 16.52 3.63 7.75
CA CYS A 221 15.49 4.62 7.42
C CYS A 221 15.27 5.63 8.57
N VAL A 222 15.29 5.17 9.83
CA VAL A 222 15.25 6.05 11.00
C VAL A 222 16.48 7.00 11.01
N ASP A 223 17.67 6.44 10.83
CA ASP A 223 18.93 7.21 10.80
C ASP A 223 18.95 8.24 9.66
N ALA A 224 18.32 7.93 8.53
CA ALA A 224 18.18 8.84 7.42
C ALA A 224 17.14 9.95 7.66
N GLY A 225 16.33 9.88 8.72
CA GLY A 225 15.32 10.88 9.08
C GLY A 225 13.94 10.63 8.46
N ALA A 226 13.63 9.40 8.04
CA ALA A 226 12.29 9.06 7.54
C ALA A 226 11.22 9.27 8.62
N ALA A 227 10.04 9.74 8.22
CA ALA A 227 8.86 9.84 9.09
C ALA A 227 8.07 8.54 9.18
N GLY A 228 8.28 7.62 8.23
CA GLY A 228 7.65 6.31 8.21
C GLY A 228 8.27 5.38 7.19
N ILE A 229 7.95 4.10 7.34
CA ILE A 229 8.29 3.04 6.38
C ILE A 229 7.05 2.28 5.95
N VAL A 230 7.12 1.66 4.77
CA VAL A 230 6.16 0.63 4.36
C VAL A 230 6.89 -0.70 4.27
N VAL A 231 6.56 -1.64 5.13
CA VAL A 231 7.02 -3.03 5.04
C VAL A 231 6.34 -3.66 3.84
N SER A 232 7.12 -3.91 2.78
CA SER A 232 6.58 -4.23 1.46
C SER A 232 7.61 -4.95 0.60
N ASN A 233 7.20 -6.00 -0.08
CA ASN A 233 7.92 -6.62 -1.19
C ASN A 233 7.30 -6.26 -2.55
N HIS A 234 6.66 -5.08 -2.63
CA HIS A 234 5.97 -4.57 -3.84
C HIS A 234 4.87 -5.52 -4.34
N GLY A 235 4.24 -6.26 -3.42
CA GLY A 235 3.24 -7.26 -3.76
C GLY A 235 3.81 -8.44 -4.58
N GLY A 236 5.11 -8.74 -4.42
CA GLY A 236 5.82 -9.80 -5.13
C GLY A 236 6.21 -9.45 -6.57
N ARG A 237 6.41 -8.17 -6.89
CA ARG A 237 6.68 -7.69 -8.26
C ARG A 237 8.13 -7.31 -8.56
N VAL A 238 8.98 -7.25 -7.54
CA VAL A 238 10.38 -6.74 -7.67
C VAL A 238 11.42 -7.84 -7.55
N LEU A 239 11.23 -8.78 -6.61
CA LEU A 239 12.13 -9.91 -6.38
C LEU A 239 11.30 -11.15 -6.04
N ASP A 240 11.44 -12.20 -6.85
CA ASP A 240 10.82 -13.49 -6.55
C ASP A 240 11.61 -14.23 -5.46
N GLY A 241 10.92 -15.02 -4.63
CA GLY A 241 11.55 -15.74 -3.52
C GLY A 241 11.68 -14.93 -2.22
N THR A 242 11.19 -13.67 -2.17
CA THR A 242 11.11 -12.95 -0.89
C THR A 242 9.98 -13.49 -0.02
N PRO A 243 10.14 -13.47 1.32
CA PRO A 243 9.05 -13.83 2.22
C PRO A 243 7.86 -12.87 2.08
N GLY A 244 6.68 -13.34 2.45
CA GLY A 244 5.51 -12.49 2.62
C GLY A 244 5.72 -11.48 3.76
N THR A 245 5.19 -10.27 3.59
CA THR A 245 5.41 -9.17 4.54
C THR A 245 4.96 -9.50 5.96
N ALA A 246 3.89 -10.28 6.13
CA ALA A 246 3.44 -10.73 7.45
C ALA A 246 4.50 -11.56 8.22
N ARG A 247 5.46 -12.21 7.53
CA ARG A 247 6.51 -12.99 8.18
C ARG A 247 7.59 -12.14 8.84
N VAL A 248 7.83 -10.95 8.31
CA VAL A 248 8.91 -10.06 8.75
C VAL A 248 8.39 -8.84 9.52
N LEU A 249 7.09 -8.55 9.41
CA LEU A 249 6.50 -7.31 9.91
C LEU A 249 6.76 -7.09 11.40
N ARG A 250 6.59 -8.12 12.24
CA ARG A 250 6.83 -8.00 13.70
C ARG A 250 8.27 -7.59 14.01
N GLU A 251 9.23 -8.30 13.42
CA GLU A 251 10.66 -8.01 13.65
C GLU A 251 11.01 -6.59 13.19
N VAL A 252 10.52 -6.18 12.01
CA VAL A 252 10.75 -4.85 11.46
C VAL A 252 10.09 -3.76 12.32
N ALA A 253 8.82 -3.97 12.71
CA ALA A 253 8.08 -3.01 13.53
C ALA A 253 8.72 -2.85 14.92
N ASP A 254 9.12 -3.95 15.57
CA ASP A 254 9.77 -3.91 16.88
C ASP A 254 11.10 -3.16 16.83
N ALA A 255 11.84 -3.25 15.74
CA ALA A 255 13.13 -2.59 15.56
C ALA A 255 13.06 -1.05 15.55
N VAL A 256 11.91 -0.48 15.15
CA VAL A 256 11.70 0.97 15.01
C VAL A 256 10.51 1.50 15.80
N ARG A 257 9.97 0.69 16.70
CA ARG A 257 8.79 0.99 17.52
C ARG A 257 8.89 2.35 18.20
N GLY A 258 7.89 3.21 17.98
CA GLY A 258 7.80 4.53 18.59
C GLY A 258 8.76 5.58 18.01
N GLN A 259 9.55 5.25 17.00
CA GLN A 259 10.49 6.19 16.36
C GLN A 259 9.90 6.76 15.06
N ILE A 260 9.29 5.92 14.22
CA ILE A 260 8.67 6.29 12.96
C ILE A 260 7.37 5.50 12.75
N ALA A 261 6.52 5.96 11.85
CA ALA A 261 5.31 5.22 11.47
C ALA A 261 5.65 3.95 10.69
N VAL A 262 4.98 2.83 11.01
CA VAL A 262 5.13 1.56 10.32
C VAL A 262 3.85 1.21 9.58
N LEU A 263 3.89 1.32 8.26
CA LEU A 263 2.83 0.81 7.39
C LEU A 263 3.23 -0.55 6.83
N ALA A 264 2.26 -1.34 6.41
CA ALA A 264 2.52 -2.61 5.74
C ALA A 264 1.57 -2.83 4.56
N ASP A 265 2.04 -3.53 3.53
CA ASP A 265 1.20 -4.04 2.45
C ASP A 265 1.46 -5.54 2.21
N GLY A 266 0.88 -6.09 1.16
CA GLY A 266 1.10 -7.50 0.79
C GLY A 266 0.05 -8.45 1.37
N GLY A 267 -0.79 -8.98 0.50
CA GLY A 267 -1.78 -10.01 0.87
C GLY A 267 -3.10 -9.50 1.44
N VAL A 268 -3.23 -8.25 1.86
CA VAL A 268 -4.45 -7.71 2.49
C VAL A 268 -5.63 -7.69 1.51
N ARG A 269 -6.76 -8.31 1.90
CA ARG A 269 -8.00 -8.46 1.12
C ARG A 269 -9.26 -8.14 1.91
N SER A 270 -9.18 -8.19 3.24
CA SER A 270 -10.32 -8.15 4.15
C SER A 270 -10.00 -7.33 5.41
N GLY A 271 -11.02 -6.95 6.18
CA GLY A 271 -10.83 -6.33 7.49
C GLY A 271 -10.12 -7.25 8.48
N ALA A 272 -10.28 -8.56 8.35
CA ALA A 272 -9.52 -9.53 9.12
C ALA A 272 -8.00 -9.44 8.83
N ASP A 273 -7.62 -9.26 7.56
CA ASP A 273 -6.21 -9.10 7.20
C ASP A 273 -5.64 -7.77 7.72
N VAL A 274 -6.45 -6.71 7.75
CA VAL A 274 -6.08 -5.44 8.38
C VAL A 274 -5.74 -5.68 9.85
N LEU A 275 -6.64 -6.32 10.62
CA LEU A 275 -6.42 -6.58 12.04
C LEU A 275 -5.19 -7.46 12.30
N ARG A 276 -4.91 -8.45 11.42
CA ARG A 276 -3.68 -9.27 11.50
C ARG A 276 -2.42 -8.41 11.37
N MET A 277 -2.36 -7.53 10.37
CA MET A 277 -1.20 -6.64 10.18
C MET A 277 -1.01 -5.68 11.36
N LEU A 278 -2.10 -5.11 11.90
CA LEU A 278 -2.02 -4.28 13.11
C LEU A 278 -1.50 -5.09 14.30
N ALA A 279 -1.97 -6.32 14.51
CA ALA A 279 -1.49 -7.21 15.58
C ALA A 279 -0.02 -7.64 15.40
N LEU A 280 0.51 -7.59 14.18
CA LEU A 280 1.92 -7.80 13.86
C LEU A 280 2.76 -6.52 14.02
N GLY A 281 2.17 -5.38 14.34
CA GLY A 281 2.86 -4.14 14.67
C GLY A 281 2.79 -3.03 13.63
N ALA A 282 1.96 -3.14 12.59
CA ALA A 282 1.69 -2.02 11.71
C ALA A 282 0.78 -0.99 12.38
N ASP A 283 1.00 0.31 12.11
CA ASP A 283 0.10 1.40 12.50
C ASP A 283 -1.08 1.53 11.52
N ALA A 284 -0.83 1.20 10.24
CA ALA A 284 -1.84 1.16 9.20
C ALA A 284 -1.42 0.23 8.05
N VAL A 285 -2.35 -0.09 7.17
CA VAL A 285 -2.08 -0.97 6.02
C VAL A 285 -2.35 -0.27 4.69
N MET A 286 -1.64 -0.71 3.65
CA MET A 286 -1.93 -0.32 2.28
C MET A 286 -2.53 -1.48 1.50
N ILE A 287 -3.58 -1.21 0.73
CA ILE A 287 -4.24 -2.20 -0.11
C ILE A 287 -4.11 -1.81 -1.58
N GLY A 288 -3.53 -2.70 -2.39
CA GLY A 288 -3.28 -2.44 -3.81
C GLY A 288 -4.32 -3.05 -4.74
N ARG A 289 -4.08 -4.25 -5.22
CA ARG A 289 -4.88 -4.93 -6.25
C ARG A 289 -6.40 -4.92 -6.03
N PRO A 290 -6.92 -5.16 -4.82
CA PRO A 290 -8.37 -5.09 -4.59
C PRO A 290 -8.95 -3.70 -4.84
N PHE A 291 -8.23 -2.62 -4.49
CA PHE A 291 -8.65 -1.27 -4.83
C PHE A 291 -8.70 -1.05 -6.34
N SER A 292 -7.66 -1.50 -7.08
CA SER A 292 -7.67 -1.38 -8.54
C SER A 292 -8.86 -2.10 -9.17
N VAL A 293 -9.19 -3.30 -8.70
CA VAL A 293 -10.38 -4.04 -9.15
C VAL A 293 -11.66 -3.27 -8.83
N ALA A 294 -11.77 -2.70 -7.64
CA ALA A 294 -12.94 -1.96 -7.20
C ALA A 294 -13.14 -0.68 -8.03
N VAL A 295 -12.05 0.07 -8.28
CA VAL A 295 -12.10 1.31 -9.08
C VAL A 295 -12.42 1.00 -10.54
N LEU A 296 -11.73 0.04 -11.17
CA LEU A 296 -11.99 -0.29 -12.58
C LEU A 296 -13.39 -0.85 -12.79
N GLY A 297 -13.90 -1.60 -11.83
CA GLY A 297 -15.25 -2.18 -11.93
C GLY A 297 -16.39 -1.23 -11.53
N GLY A 298 -16.14 -0.22 -10.72
CA GLY A 298 -17.21 0.62 -10.16
C GLY A 298 -16.85 2.09 -9.95
N GLY A 299 -15.71 2.57 -10.47
CA GLY A 299 -15.27 3.95 -10.26
C GLY A 299 -15.08 4.29 -8.77
N LYS A 300 -15.38 5.52 -8.41
CA LYS A 300 -15.37 6.03 -7.04
C LYS A 300 -16.29 5.21 -6.11
N GLU A 301 -17.50 4.92 -6.57
CA GLU A 301 -18.50 4.17 -5.81
C GLU A 301 -18.03 2.73 -5.53
N GLY A 302 -17.32 2.11 -6.48
CA GLY A 302 -16.73 0.78 -6.29
C GLY A 302 -15.66 0.77 -5.21
N ALA A 303 -14.79 1.77 -5.19
CA ALA A 303 -13.79 1.94 -4.16
C ALA A 303 -14.41 2.24 -2.78
N ALA A 304 -15.44 3.09 -2.72
CA ALA A 304 -16.19 3.39 -1.51
C ALA A 304 -16.87 2.14 -0.92
N GLN A 305 -17.52 1.33 -1.77
CA GLN A 305 -18.13 0.05 -1.34
C GLN A 305 -17.07 -0.93 -0.80
N TYR A 306 -15.88 -0.95 -1.39
CA TYR A 306 -14.79 -1.79 -0.91
C TYR A 306 -14.28 -1.32 0.46
N LEU A 307 -14.08 -0.02 0.65
CA LEU A 307 -13.69 0.54 1.95
C LEU A 307 -14.73 0.25 3.05
N GLU A 308 -16.01 0.40 2.74
CA GLU A 308 -17.07 0.10 3.70
C GLU A 308 -17.11 -1.38 4.07
N LYS A 309 -16.91 -2.28 3.11
CA LYS A 309 -16.73 -3.72 3.36
C LYS A 309 -15.56 -3.96 4.34
N ILE A 310 -14.41 -3.35 4.11
CA ILE A 310 -13.24 -3.48 5.00
C ILE A 310 -13.58 -2.97 6.41
N ARG A 311 -14.25 -1.83 6.53
CA ARG A 311 -14.68 -1.25 7.81
C ARG A 311 -15.55 -2.22 8.59
N GLN A 312 -16.59 -2.78 7.96
CA GLN A 312 -17.50 -3.72 8.59
C GLN A 312 -16.79 -5.00 9.05
N GLU A 313 -15.95 -5.57 8.21
CA GLU A 313 -15.18 -6.77 8.53
C GLU A 313 -14.17 -6.53 9.67
N LEU A 314 -13.48 -5.39 9.67
CA LEU A 314 -12.56 -5.01 10.74
C LEU A 314 -13.29 -4.83 12.06
N THR A 315 -14.42 -4.10 12.06
CA THR A 315 -15.28 -3.93 13.24
C THR A 315 -15.70 -5.28 13.82
N GLN A 316 -16.17 -6.20 12.96
CA GLN A 316 -16.58 -7.55 13.39
C GLN A 316 -15.41 -8.31 14.04
N CYS A 317 -14.23 -8.29 13.41
CA CYS A 317 -13.06 -8.97 13.95
C CYS A 317 -12.61 -8.37 15.29
N MET A 318 -12.65 -7.05 15.44
CA MET A 318 -12.30 -6.36 16.68
C MET A 318 -13.28 -6.71 17.82
N VAL A 319 -14.58 -6.77 17.54
CA VAL A 319 -15.57 -7.24 18.50
C VAL A 319 -15.28 -8.69 18.93
N LEU A 320 -14.98 -9.59 17.97
CA LEU A 320 -14.72 -11.00 18.28
C LEU A 320 -13.33 -11.29 18.89
N THR A 321 -12.48 -10.27 19.00
CA THR A 321 -11.17 -10.37 19.66
C THR A 321 -11.06 -9.53 20.93
N GLY A 322 -12.12 -8.77 21.28
CA GLY A 322 -12.12 -7.87 22.43
C GLY A 322 -11.19 -6.66 22.25
N THR A 323 -10.98 -6.23 21.02
CA THR A 323 -10.11 -5.10 20.68
C THR A 323 -10.93 -3.81 20.64
N ALA A 324 -10.71 -2.93 21.61
CA ALA A 324 -11.49 -1.69 21.73
C ALA A 324 -11.06 -0.59 20.76
N SER A 325 -9.77 -0.54 20.39
CA SER A 325 -9.22 0.49 19.50
C SER A 325 -8.13 -0.10 18.60
N VAL A 326 -8.04 0.36 17.35
CA VAL A 326 -6.95 0.01 16.42
C VAL A 326 -5.59 0.54 16.90
N ARG A 327 -5.57 1.51 17.80
CA ARG A 327 -4.35 2.07 18.40
C ARG A 327 -3.80 1.19 19.53
N GLU A 328 -4.58 0.25 20.01
CA GLU A 328 -4.25 -0.60 21.18
C GLU A 328 -4.35 -2.09 20.82
N VAL A 329 -4.06 -2.43 19.56
CA VAL A 329 -4.10 -3.82 19.12
C VAL A 329 -2.99 -4.60 19.81
N ASP A 330 -3.39 -5.59 20.61
CA ASP A 330 -2.46 -6.45 21.36
C ASP A 330 -2.19 -7.73 20.58
N SER A 331 -0.93 -8.16 20.57
CA SER A 331 -0.51 -9.42 19.94
C SER A 331 -1.18 -10.66 20.54
N ARG A 332 -1.76 -10.57 21.75
CA ARG A 332 -2.54 -11.66 22.36
C ARG A 332 -3.80 -12.06 21.56
N ILE A 333 -4.26 -11.21 20.64
CA ILE A 333 -5.39 -11.55 19.77
C ILE A 333 -5.02 -12.51 18.64
N ILE A 334 -3.73 -12.76 18.43
CA ILE A 334 -3.22 -13.70 17.41
C ILE A 334 -2.38 -14.81 18.04
N ARG A 335 -2.22 -15.92 17.29
CA ARG A 335 -1.33 -17.03 17.68
C ARG A 335 -0.48 -17.48 16.49
N GLY A 336 0.66 -18.10 16.80
CA GLY A 336 1.58 -18.62 15.79
C GLY A 336 2.63 -17.61 15.30
N PHE A 337 2.79 -16.48 16.01
CA PHE A 337 3.76 -15.43 15.67
C PHE A 337 4.38 -14.81 16.91
#